data_b7893502ad4963853e9a1ce2ef25f4ce
#
_entry.id   b7893502ad4963853e9a1ce2ef25f4ce
#
_cell.length_a   1.000
_cell.length_b   1.000
_cell.length_c   1.000
_cell.angle_alpha   90.00
_cell.angle_beta   90.00
_cell.angle_gamma   90.00
#
_symmetry.space_group_name_H-M   'P 1'
#
loop_
_entity.id
_entity.type
_entity.pdbx_description
1 polymer ?
#
loop_
_entity_poly.entity_id
_entity_poly.type
_entity_poly.pdbx_seq_one_letter_code
_entity_poly.pdbx_strand_id
1 'polypeptide(L)'
;MKNLDQRNQIIEHSLKLNSTNLSPLRSGNISLRAEQDNIQGYLITPSGKKYETLKPEDIVFMGLNEEAENNDSVNKPSSEWRFHRDIYVNKKDAQAIVHAHSPHATAVSSHGKSIPPFHYMIALAGGEDIKCAEYATFGTKELSQNVIKALENRSACLMSNHGQVAFGKNL
;
A
#
# COMPACT_ATOMS: atom_id res chain seq x y z
N MET A 1 -9.26 -19.47 11.76
CA MET A 1 -9.17 -18.18 11.03
C MET A 1 -8.59 -18.44 9.65
N LYS A 2 -9.17 -17.86 8.61
CA LYS A 2 -8.68 -18.00 7.23
C LYS A 2 -7.45 -17.12 7.01
N ASN A 3 -6.53 -17.58 6.16
CA ASN A 3 -5.32 -16.85 5.77
C ASN A 3 -4.44 -16.43 6.97
N LEU A 4 -4.33 -17.26 8.00
CA LEU A 4 -3.63 -16.92 9.25
C LEU A 4 -2.17 -16.52 9.01
N ASP A 5 -1.45 -17.27 8.18
CA ASP A 5 -0.04 -16.98 7.88
C ASP A 5 0.15 -15.61 7.20
N GLN A 6 -0.71 -15.27 6.24
CA GLN A 6 -0.66 -13.98 5.57
C GLN A 6 -1.01 -12.82 6.54
N ARG A 7 -1.94 -13.03 7.46
CA ARG A 7 -2.28 -12.04 8.50
C ARG A 7 -1.09 -11.79 9.43
N ASN A 8 -0.41 -12.85 9.85
CA ASN A 8 0.80 -12.74 10.65
C ASN A 8 1.94 -12.04 9.89
N GLN A 9 2.13 -12.32 8.60
CA GLN A 9 3.10 -11.62 7.76
C GLN A 9 2.82 -10.11 7.68
N ILE A 10 1.56 -9.71 7.50
CA ILE A 10 1.18 -8.29 7.50
C ILE A 10 1.54 -7.63 8.84
N ILE A 11 1.24 -8.28 9.97
CA ILE A 11 1.56 -7.74 11.30
C ILE A 11 3.08 -7.60 11.47
N GLU A 12 3.85 -8.64 11.17
CA GLU A 12 5.31 -8.61 11.26
C GLU A 12 5.90 -7.45 10.45
N HIS A 13 5.47 -7.28 9.20
CA HIS A 13 5.99 -6.22 8.33
C HIS A 13 5.47 -4.83 8.73
N SER A 14 4.28 -4.72 9.32
CA SER A 14 3.81 -3.47 9.90
C SER A 14 4.70 -3.00 11.06
N LEU A 15 5.15 -3.93 11.92
CA LEU A 15 6.14 -3.63 12.96
C LEU A 15 7.49 -3.19 12.37
N LYS A 16 7.91 -3.80 11.25
CA LYS A 16 9.14 -3.39 10.55
C LYS A 16 9.05 -1.98 9.99
N LEU A 17 7.88 -1.50 9.53
CA LEU A 17 7.73 -0.11 9.08
C LEU A 17 8.16 0.89 10.16
N ASN A 18 7.80 0.64 11.42
CA ASN A 18 8.21 1.49 12.54
C ASN A 18 9.68 1.29 12.89
N SER A 19 10.13 0.04 13.07
CA SER A 19 11.50 -0.25 13.54
C SER A 19 12.60 0.15 12.55
N THR A 20 12.26 0.22 11.26
CA THR A 20 13.18 0.68 10.19
C THR A 20 13.00 2.15 9.80
N ASN A 21 12.15 2.89 10.52
CA ASN A 21 11.83 4.29 10.26
C ASN A 21 11.26 4.56 8.84
N LEU A 22 10.59 3.55 8.27
CA LEU A 22 9.93 3.70 6.96
C LEU A 22 8.54 4.34 7.07
N SER A 23 7.90 4.28 8.23
CA SER A 23 6.58 4.87 8.44
C SER A 23 6.41 5.34 9.88
N PRO A 24 6.86 6.56 10.20
CA PRO A 24 6.68 7.11 11.54
C PRO A 24 5.17 7.26 11.85
N LEU A 25 4.83 7.16 13.14
CA LEU A 25 3.47 7.42 13.65
C LEU A 25 2.36 6.55 13.04
N ARG A 26 2.68 5.38 12.49
CA ARG A 26 1.69 4.45 11.89
C ARG A 26 0.98 5.01 10.65
N SER A 27 1.68 5.83 9.90
CA SER A 27 1.13 6.48 8.71
C SER A 27 1.08 5.57 7.47
N GLY A 28 1.76 4.41 7.50
CA GLY A 28 1.77 3.46 6.41
C GLY A 28 0.67 2.39 6.51
N ASN A 29 0.57 1.57 5.48
CA ASN A 29 -0.31 0.41 5.45
C ASN A 29 0.24 -0.67 4.52
N ILE A 30 -0.15 -1.91 4.80
CA ILE A 30 0.35 -3.10 4.10
C ILE A 30 -0.84 -3.95 3.69
N SER A 31 -0.74 -4.53 2.50
CA SER A 31 -1.70 -5.54 2.06
C SER A 31 -1.04 -6.72 1.35
N LEU A 32 -1.71 -7.86 1.37
CA LEU A 32 -1.37 -9.08 0.63
C LEU A 32 -2.58 -9.52 -0.19
N ARG A 33 -2.35 -9.90 -1.46
CA ARG A 33 -3.38 -10.56 -2.28
C ARG A 33 -3.80 -11.85 -1.60
N ALA A 34 -5.09 -12.09 -1.53
CA ALA A 34 -5.65 -13.27 -0.88
C ALA A 34 -6.96 -13.70 -1.54
N GLU A 35 -7.32 -14.95 -1.32
CA GLU A 35 -8.65 -15.47 -1.62
C GLU A 35 -9.32 -15.92 -0.33
N GLN A 36 -10.59 -15.58 -0.17
CA GLN A 36 -11.40 -16.04 0.96
C GLN A 36 -12.81 -16.37 0.48
N ASP A 37 -13.31 -17.56 0.80
CA ASP A 37 -14.65 -18.03 0.40
C ASP A 37 -14.89 -17.98 -1.13
N ASN A 38 -13.88 -18.33 -1.94
CA ASN A 38 -13.87 -18.22 -3.41
C ASN A 38 -14.00 -16.79 -3.93
N ILE A 39 -13.77 -15.78 -3.08
CA ILE A 39 -13.74 -14.38 -3.47
C ILE A 39 -12.28 -13.94 -3.60
N GLN A 40 -11.91 -13.48 -4.78
CA GLN A 40 -10.59 -12.85 -5.02
C GLN A 40 -10.55 -11.49 -4.34
N GLY A 41 -9.50 -11.25 -3.56
CA GLY A 41 -9.39 -10.05 -2.75
C GLY A 41 -7.97 -9.80 -2.25
N TYR A 42 -7.91 -9.13 -1.12
CA TYR A 42 -6.66 -8.85 -0.41
C TYR A 42 -6.92 -8.66 1.09
N LEU A 43 -5.91 -8.95 1.87
CA LEU A 43 -5.85 -8.63 3.29
C LEU A 43 -5.15 -7.29 3.47
N ILE A 44 -5.66 -6.42 4.33
CA ILE A 44 -5.09 -5.08 4.56
C ILE A 44 -5.08 -4.72 6.04
N THR A 45 -4.10 -3.96 6.47
CA THR A 45 -4.03 -3.37 7.81
C THR A 45 -5.29 -2.56 8.12
N PRO A 46 -5.81 -2.61 9.36
CA PRO A 46 -7.00 -1.85 9.75
C PRO A 46 -6.68 -0.36 9.93
N SER A 47 -7.70 0.47 9.82
CA SER A 47 -7.62 1.89 10.16
C SER A 47 -7.47 2.11 11.66
N GLY A 48 -6.61 3.04 12.08
CA GLY A 48 -6.55 3.60 13.42
C GLY A 48 -5.94 2.72 14.52
N LYS A 49 -5.54 1.47 14.24
CA LYS A 49 -4.90 0.59 15.24
C LYS A 49 -3.38 0.74 15.27
N LYS A 50 -2.81 0.61 16.46
CA LYS A 50 -1.36 0.58 16.65
C LYS A 50 -0.81 -0.75 16.16
N TYR A 51 0.30 -0.74 15.42
CA TYR A 51 0.93 -1.97 14.91
C TYR A 51 1.32 -2.94 16.03
N GLU A 52 1.78 -2.42 17.17
CA GLU A 52 2.20 -3.20 18.35
C GLU A 52 1.03 -3.95 19.03
N THR A 53 -0.20 -3.57 18.73
CA THR A 53 -1.41 -4.18 19.30
C THR A 53 -2.21 -4.99 18.30
N LEU A 54 -1.74 -5.08 17.05
CA LEU A 54 -2.43 -5.82 16.01
C LEU A 54 -2.46 -7.32 16.32
N LYS A 55 -3.62 -7.91 16.08
CA LYS A 55 -3.85 -9.34 16.11
C LYS A 55 -4.30 -9.82 14.73
N PRO A 56 -4.16 -11.11 14.40
CA PRO A 56 -4.60 -11.63 13.10
C PRO A 56 -6.06 -11.32 12.74
N GLU A 57 -6.96 -11.30 13.73
CA GLU A 57 -8.36 -10.95 13.57
C GLU A 57 -8.61 -9.48 13.20
N ASP A 58 -7.63 -8.63 13.44
CA ASP A 58 -7.74 -7.20 13.12
C ASP A 58 -7.48 -6.90 11.64
N ILE A 59 -6.73 -7.77 10.97
CA ILE A 59 -6.44 -7.61 9.54
C ILE A 59 -7.73 -7.84 8.75
N VAL A 60 -8.07 -6.90 7.88
CA VAL A 60 -9.35 -6.89 7.16
C VAL A 60 -9.19 -7.58 5.81
N PHE A 61 -10.11 -8.47 5.44
CA PHE A 61 -10.22 -8.97 4.08
C PHE A 61 -11.15 -8.06 3.28
N MET A 62 -10.74 -7.70 2.07
CA MET A 62 -11.50 -6.91 1.10
C MET A 62 -11.57 -7.64 -0.22
N GLY A 63 -12.77 -7.82 -0.77
CA GLY A 63 -12.97 -8.29 -2.14
C GLY A 63 -12.52 -7.25 -3.17
N LEU A 64 -12.04 -7.67 -4.34
CA LEU A 64 -11.61 -6.72 -5.38
C LEU A 64 -12.73 -5.83 -5.92
N ASN A 65 -13.97 -6.27 -5.82
CA ASN A 65 -15.17 -5.55 -6.26
C ASN A 65 -15.93 -4.89 -5.08
N GLU A 66 -15.35 -4.90 -3.89
CA GLU A 66 -16.00 -4.42 -2.67
C GLU A 66 -15.60 -2.96 -2.38
N GLU A 67 -16.54 -2.19 -1.87
CA GLU A 67 -16.28 -0.87 -1.28
C GLU A 67 -16.21 -1.00 0.25
N ALA A 68 -15.38 -0.20 0.90
CA ALA A 68 -15.14 -0.31 2.35
C ALA A 68 -16.40 -0.10 3.20
N GLU A 69 -17.33 0.67 2.70
CA GLU A 69 -18.63 0.95 3.34
C GLU A 69 -19.52 -0.31 3.43
N ASN A 70 -19.31 -1.25 2.51
CA ASN A 70 -20.07 -2.51 2.42
C ASN A 70 -19.32 -3.67 3.08
N ASN A 71 -18.18 -3.42 3.72
CA ASN A 71 -17.41 -4.46 4.38
C ASN A 71 -17.93 -4.72 5.79
N ASP A 72 -18.40 -5.96 6.04
CA ASP A 72 -19.00 -6.41 7.31
C ASP A 72 -17.96 -6.72 8.41
N SER A 73 -16.68 -6.45 8.19
CA SER A 73 -15.65 -6.69 9.19
C SER A 73 -15.84 -5.79 10.42
N VAL A 74 -15.53 -6.35 11.59
CA VAL A 74 -15.55 -5.60 12.87
C VAL A 74 -14.61 -4.39 12.83
N ASN A 75 -13.49 -4.54 12.14
CA ASN A 75 -12.52 -3.46 11.93
C ASN A 75 -12.69 -2.87 10.52
N LYS A 76 -12.61 -1.55 10.42
CA LYS A 76 -12.57 -0.90 9.11
C LYS A 76 -11.19 -1.07 8.47
N PRO A 77 -11.10 -1.32 7.16
CA PRO A 77 -9.83 -1.34 6.44
C PRO A 77 -9.12 0.02 6.54
N SER A 78 -7.82 0.06 6.25
CA SER A 78 -7.11 1.34 6.08
C SER A 78 -7.93 2.30 5.22
N SER A 79 -7.95 3.58 5.57
CA SER A 79 -8.61 4.64 4.77
C SER A 79 -8.09 4.72 3.34
N GLU A 80 -6.93 4.14 3.08
CA GLU A 80 -6.27 4.13 1.78
C GLU A 80 -6.46 2.82 0.99
N TRP A 81 -7.39 1.99 1.43
CA TRP A 81 -7.73 0.71 0.79
C TRP A 81 -7.93 0.82 -0.73
N ARG A 82 -8.40 1.97 -1.23
CA ARG A 82 -8.79 2.17 -2.61
C ARG A 82 -7.63 2.02 -3.59
N PHE A 83 -6.50 2.67 -3.37
CA PHE A 83 -5.36 2.49 -4.26
C PHE A 83 -4.74 1.09 -4.13
N HIS A 84 -4.80 0.43 -2.96
CA HIS A 84 -4.41 -0.98 -2.85
C HIS A 84 -5.27 -1.86 -3.76
N ARG A 85 -6.60 -1.73 -3.68
CA ARG A 85 -7.53 -2.44 -4.56
C ARG A 85 -7.21 -2.19 -6.03
N ASP A 86 -7.10 -0.92 -6.40
CA ASP A 86 -6.92 -0.54 -7.80
C ASP A 86 -5.56 -1.00 -8.34
N ILE A 87 -4.49 -1.05 -7.51
CA ILE A 87 -3.23 -1.69 -7.88
C ILE A 87 -3.46 -3.19 -8.14
N TYR A 88 -4.12 -3.93 -7.26
CA TYR A 88 -4.39 -5.36 -7.48
C TYR A 88 -5.25 -5.63 -8.72
N VAL A 89 -6.19 -4.76 -9.04
CA VAL A 89 -7.02 -4.88 -10.25
C VAL A 89 -6.19 -4.66 -11.52
N ASN A 90 -5.31 -3.64 -11.53
CA ASN A 90 -4.56 -3.22 -12.72
C ASN A 90 -3.21 -3.95 -12.87
N LYS A 91 -2.64 -4.51 -11.80
CA LYS A 91 -1.34 -5.20 -11.75
C LYS A 91 -1.53 -6.63 -11.28
N LYS A 92 -1.68 -7.56 -12.21
CA LYS A 92 -1.93 -8.98 -11.89
C LYS A 92 -0.77 -9.65 -11.17
N ASP A 93 0.43 -9.16 -11.37
CA ASP A 93 1.68 -9.61 -10.74
C ASP A 93 1.88 -9.06 -9.32
N ALA A 94 1.12 -8.04 -8.91
CA ALA A 94 1.13 -7.54 -7.55
C ALA A 94 0.56 -8.59 -6.58
N GLN A 95 1.39 -9.09 -5.65
CA GLN A 95 1.01 -10.00 -4.58
C GLN A 95 1.05 -9.33 -3.21
N ALA A 96 1.91 -8.31 -3.06
CA ALA A 96 2.06 -7.51 -1.85
C ALA A 96 2.14 -6.03 -2.20
N ILE A 97 1.59 -5.18 -1.35
CA ILE A 97 1.67 -3.72 -1.48
C ILE A 97 2.06 -3.13 -0.13
N VAL A 98 3.04 -2.24 -0.17
CA VAL A 98 3.48 -1.46 0.98
C VAL A 98 3.37 0.03 0.65
N HIS A 99 2.59 0.73 1.45
CA HIS A 99 2.58 2.19 1.50
C HIS A 99 3.31 2.66 2.75
N ALA A 100 4.18 3.64 2.61
CA ALA A 100 4.99 4.16 3.69
C ALA A 100 5.26 5.67 3.53
N HIS A 101 5.67 6.31 4.63
CA HIS A 101 6.05 7.71 4.68
C HIS A 101 7.51 7.85 5.11
N SER A 102 8.44 7.18 4.40
CA SER A 102 9.85 7.29 4.77
C SER A 102 10.32 8.74 4.65
N PRO A 103 11.13 9.25 5.58
CA PRO A 103 11.48 10.68 5.64
C PRO A 103 12.03 11.22 4.33
N HIS A 104 12.94 10.49 3.67
CA HIS A 104 13.55 10.94 2.43
C HIS A 104 12.57 10.92 1.25
N ALA A 105 11.77 9.85 1.08
CA ALA A 105 10.78 9.78 0.00
C ALA A 105 9.67 10.83 0.20
N THR A 106 9.23 11.04 1.44
CA THR A 106 8.24 12.07 1.76
C THR A 106 8.78 13.47 1.48
N ALA A 107 10.05 13.75 1.84
CA ALA A 107 10.68 15.02 1.54
C ALA A 107 10.76 15.29 0.03
N VAL A 108 11.14 14.30 -0.77
CA VAL A 108 11.15 14.43 -2.24
C VAL A 108 9.75 14.60 -2.79
N SER A 109 8.77 13.82 -2.31
CA SER A 109 7.38 13.88 -2.76
C SER A 109 6.72 15.24 -2.50
N SER A 110 7.15 15.96 -1.43
CA SER A 110 6.63 17.29 -1.12
C SER A 110 6.97 18.36 -2.17
N HIS A 111 7.93 18.08 -3.04
CA HIS A 111 8.25 18.93 -4.20
C HIS A 111 7.44 18.56 -5.46
N GLY A 112 6.61 17.53 -5.42
CA GLY A 112 5.86 17.03 -6.59
C GLY A 112 6.73 16.53 -7.73
N LYS A 113 8.00 16.16 -7.44
CA LYS A 113 8.99 15.76 -8.45
C LYS A 113 9.26 14.26 -8.42
N SER A 114 9.44 13.69 -9.61
CA SER A 114 9.95 12.32 -9.76
C SER A 114 11.40 12.23 -9.34
N ILE A 115 11.83 11.05 -8.89
CA ILE A 115 13.26 10.76 -8.65
C ILE A 115 13.89 10.43 -10.00
N PRO A 116 14.88 11.22 -10.46
CA PRO A 116 15.51 11.02 -11.77
C PRO A 116 16.46 9.82 -11.77
N PRO A 117 16.98 9.38 -12.94
CA PRO A 117 17.87 8.23 -13.06
C PRO A 117 19.30 8.56 -12.59
N PHE A 118 19.48 8.76 -11.29
CA PHE A 118 20.80 9.09 -10.71
C PHE A 118 21.53 7.88 -10.12
N HIS A 119 20.87 6.73 -10.00
CA HIS A 119 21.43 5.51 -9.43
C HIS A 119 20.82 4.27 -10.11
N TYR A 120 21.61 3.24 -10.36
CA TYR A 120 21.16 2.04 -11.09
C TYR A 120 20.00 1.30 -10.40
N MET A 121 19.88 1.40 -9.07
CA MET A 121 18.79 0.79 -8.30
C MET A 121 17.40 1.34 -8.68
N ILE A 122 17.30 2.50 -9.30
CA ILE A 122 16.04 3.04 -9.84
C ILE A 122 15.38 2.03 -10.80
N ALA A 123 16.19 1.32 -11.60
CA ALA A 123 15.71 0.34 -12.55
C ALA A 123 14.95 -0.84 -11.91
N LEU A 124 15.14 -1.12 -10.60
CA LEU A 124 14.39 -2.15 -9.88
C LEU A 124 12.89 -1.86 -9.83
N ALA A 125 12.50 -0.59 -9.92
CA ALA A 125 11.10 -0.19 -9.98
C ALA A 125 10.47 -0.33 -11.38
N GLY A 126 11.22 -0.80 -12.38
CA GLY A 126 10.71 -1.09 -13.73
C GLY A 126 10.89 0.03 -14.75
N GLY A 127 11.50 1.15 -14.40
CA GLY A 127 11.74 2.28 -15.32
C GLY A 127 13.04 2.99 -15.06
N GLU A 128 13.25 4.09 -15.74
CA GLU A 128 14.45 4.94 -15.54
C GLU A 128 14.28 5.99 -14.43
N ASP A 129 13.07 6.18 -13.92
CA ASP A 129 12.72 7.11 -12.86
C ASP A 129 11.72 6.50 -11.87
N ILE A 130 11.56 7.10 -10.68
CA ILE A 130 10.41 6.85 -9.79
C ILE A 130 9.47 8.03 -9.95
N LYS A 131 8.32 7.83 -10.60
CA LYS A 131 7.35 8.89 -10.84
C LYS A 131 6.71 9.37 -9.55
N CYS A 132 6.35 10.67 -9.50
CA CYS A 132 5.55 11.25 -8.44
C CYS A 132 4.11 11.39 -8.96
N ALA A 133 3.16 10.69 -8.34
CA ALA A 133 1.74 10.83 -8.61
C ALA A 133 1.27 12.24 -8.23
N GLU A 134 0.36 12.82 -9.01
CA GLU A 134 -0.25 14.11 -8.72
C GLU A 134 -0.95 14.08 -7.36
N TYR A 135 -0.96 15.21 -6.67
CA TYR A 135 -1.62 15.33 -5.37
C TYR A 135 -3.13 15.15 -5.50
N ALA A 136 -3.68 14.39 -4.58
CA ALA A 136 -5.08 14.35 -4.25
C ALA A 136 -5.23 13.97 -2.77
N THR A 137 -6.38 14.26 -2.18
CA THR A 137 -6.65 13.93 -0.78
C THR A 137 -6.57 12.42 -0.55
N PHE A 138 -5.96 11.99 0.56
CA PHE A 138 -5.84 10.58 0.91
C PHE A 138 -7.21 9.88 0.96
N GLY A 139 -7.25 8.61 0.58
CA GLY A 139 -8.47 7.79 0.55
C GLY A 139 -9.42 8.07 -0.63
N THR A 140 -9.18 9.11 -1.44
CA THR A 140 -10.05 9.46 -2.57
C THR A 140 -9.81 8.58 -3.80
N LYS A 141 -10.81 8.50 -4.66
CA LYS A 141 -10.71 7.85 -5.97
C LYS A 141 -9.68 8.55 -6.85
N GLU A 142 -9.60 9.87 -6.77
CA GLU A 142 -8.65 10.68 -7.53
C GLU A 142 -7.20 10.30 -7.19
N LEU A 143 -6.86 10.19 -5.89
CA LEU A 143 -5.53 9.72 -5.49
C LEU A 143 -5.23 8.35 -6.07
N SER A 144 -6.17 7.42 -5.99
CA SER A 144 -5.99 6.07 -6.55
C SER A 144 -5.70 6.10 -8.05
N GLN A 145 -6.43 6.90 -8.82
CA GLN A 145 -6.22 7.07 -10.26
C GLN A 145 -4.83 7.66 -10.57
N ASN A 146 -4.40 8.67 -9.81
CA ASN A 146 -3.07 9.28 -9.95
C ASN A 146 -1.95 8.28 -9.64
N VAL A 147 -2.13 7.44 -8.61
CA VAL A 147 -1.19 6.35 -8.27
C VAL A 147 -1.11 5.33 -9.42
N ILE A 148 -2.24 4.87 -9.96
CA ILE A 148 -2.24 3.91 -11.08
C ILE A 148 -1.52 4.48 -12.31
N LYS A 149 -1.75 5.74 -12.64
CA LYS A 149 -1.04 6.44 -13.72
C LYS A 149 0.48 6.52 -13.47
N ALA A 150 0.88 6.85 -12.25
CA ALA A 150 2.31 6.92 -11.89
C ALA A 150 2.98 5.54 -11.88
N LEU A 151 2.24 4.46 -11.63
CA LEU A 151 2.71 3.07 -11.68
C LEU A 151 2.71 2.45 -13.09
N GLU A 152 2.40 3.20 -14.14
CA GLU A 152 2.49 2.67 -15.51
C GLU A 152 3.90 2.19 -15.81
N ASN A 153 4.07 0.89 -16.13
CA ASN A 153 5.36 0.20 -16.34
C ASN A 153 6.33 0.28 -15.14
N ARG A 154 5.82 0.47 -13.92
CA ARG A 154 6.59 0.58 -12.68
C ARG A 154 5.94 -0.19 -11.54
N SER A 155 6.76 -0.59 -10.57
CA SER A 155 6.34 -1.25 -9.33
C SER A 155 6.38 -0.32 -8.11
N ALA A 156 6.84 0.92 -8.27
CA ALA A 156 6.87 1.92 -7.19
C ALA A 156 6.64 3.33 -7.72
N CYS A 157 6.04 4.19 -6.90
CA CYS A 157 5.93 5.62 -7.15
C CYS A 157 5.93 6.43 -5.85
N LEU A 158 6.29 7.69 -5.96
CA LEU A 158 6.01 8.71 -4.95
C LEU A 158 4.56 9.20 -5.11
N MET A 159 3.99 9.70 -4.03
CA MET A 159 2.70 10.40 -4.00
C MET A 159 2.94 11.82 -3.50
N SER A 160 2.61 12.82 -4.31
CA SER A 160 2.91 14.23 -4.02
C SER A 160 2.35 14.65 -2.65
N ASN A 161 3.18 15.32 -1.83
CA ASN A 161 2.85 15.76 -0.46
C ASN A 161 2.34 14.65 0.46
N HIS A 162 2.77 13.39 0.25
CA HIS A 162 2.22 12.26 0.97
C HIS A 162 3.31 11.25 1.40
N GLY A 163 3.83 10.47 0.47
CA GLY A 163 4.80 9.41 0.74
C GLY A 163 5.10 8.59 -0.49
N GLN A 164 5.23 7.27 -0.32
CA GLN A 164 5.48 6.34 -1.43
C GLN A 164 4.61 5.08 -1.32
N VAL A 165 4.42 4.43 -2.45
CA VAL A 165 3.85 3.09 -2.56
C VAL A 165 4.71 2.21 -3.45
N ALA A 166 4.85 0.95 -3.07
CA ALA A 166 5.48 -0.09 -3.89
C ALA A 166 4.68 -1.37 -3.83
N PHE A 167 4.76 -2.17 -4.90
CA PHE A 167 4.22 -3.52 -4.92
C PHE A 167 5.27 -4.53 -5.40
N GLY A 168 5.09 -5.79 -5.00
CA GLY A 168 5.98 -6.88 -5.36
C GLY A 168 5.29 -8.24 -5.29
N LYS A 169 6.12 -9.30 -5.42
CA LYS A 169 5.65 -10.70 -5.34
C LYS A 169 5.48 -11.20 -3.90
N ASN A 170 6.08 -10.53 -2.95
CA ASN A 170 6.01 -10.82 -1.49
C ASN A 170 6.28 -9.53 -0.70
N LEU A 171 6.09 -9.61 0.63
CA LEU A 171 6.49 -8.59 1.59
C LEU A 171 7.98 -8.68 1.92
#